data_e242ebb25036036e2b106443b9470e6d
#
_entry.id   e242ebb25036036e2b106443b9470e6d
#
_cell.length_a   1.000
_cell.length_b   1.000
_cell.length_c   1.000
_cell.angle_alpha   90.00
_cell.angle_beta   90.00
_cell.angle_gamma   90.00
#
_symmetry.space_group_name_H-M   'P 1'
#
loop_
_entity.id
_entity.type
_entity.pdbx_description
1 polymer ?
#
loop_
_entity_poly.entity_id
_entity_poly.type
_entity_poly.pdbx_seq_one_letter_code
_entity_poly.pdbx_strand_id
1 'polypeptide(L)'
;MDAPTDHSTTTFSRRSYLRGLGAAGLAGGLVQRGGLVGAVEAADPSQYADRFDTVVDVVDAGADNSGQESVSSVLQEHLDDDTLLAFPPGRYYMDEQVRFTDFDNVGLVGDDATLVPANFHDFDGPQYRLFRLGTHYSPGTDLLVVGFTVDQTAPDTGIRVVDAVVDDGLHVEDVYVDGRHDSGTFGPGRFNVLGAGGDGLVRRFRAPDGGQWESETPNAGNIWRGPTGILANMTAGTLRFEDCELGGFPDNGLYASGGSGRIIVDGGHYRNSNAPNIRVGGAKAVVRDVTVTVDETPAVGFDDQRGIRLQNAADAEILQTTVDVQVDQGVTAIHVPGSAGTVWIEDVDVTVDSSVGNTAISVSPDAGKTTVYRSTIDMSAPGGYGIVFEGPDASASAHVESVDIVGDVGDEGARAAIRNTRDDVDFRAVSIDQPGGQKRYGLVNLGDDCLVYKSNVRTANYPLLEAGTGTHVEDNYANSYGDHEAIVLHDDSADVYLKNNRLRGGIRDAGSAGLKLVGNEF
;
A
#
# COMPACT_ATOMS: atom_id res chain seq x y z
N MET A 1 -38.10 -16.41 36.54
CA MET A 1 -38.90 -15.41 35.80
C MET A 1 -38.02 -14.22 35.62
N ASP A 2 -37.23 -14.19 34.60
CA ASP A 2 -36.47 -13.03 34.19
C ASP A 2 -36.42 -13.05 32.67
N ALA A 3 -36.85 -11.94 32.07
CA ALA A 3 -36.98 -11.77 30.65
C ALA A 3 -35.63 -11.39 30.02
N PRO A 4 -35.36 -11.80 28.77
CA PRO A 4 -34.15 -11.41 28.07
C PRO A 4 -34.29 -10.00 27.48
N THR A 5 -33.31 -9.16 27.75
CA THR A 5 -33.14 -7.83 27.16
C THR A 5 -32.62 -7.98 25.72
N ASP A 6 -33.43 -7.49 24.80
CA ASP A 6 -33.15 -7.37 23.38
C ASP A 6 -32.17 -6.20 23.12
N HIS A 7 -30.97 -6.49 22.63
CA HIS A 7 -30.03 -5.51 22.09
C HIS A 7 -30.05 -5.57 20.55
N SER A 8 -30.97 -4.80 19.97
CA SER A 8 -30.95 -4.56 18.54
C SER A 8 -29.80 -3.59 18.18
N THR A 9 -28.71 -4.12 17.69
CA THR A 9 -27.66 -3.37 17.02
C THR A 9 -28.09 -3.06 15.59
N THR A 10 -28.46 -1.81 15.33
CA THR A 10 -28.74 -1.30 13.99
C THR A 10 -27.42 -1.13 13.23
N THR A 11 -27.09 -2.06 12.37
CA THR A 11 -25.99 -1.96 11.39
C THR A 11 -26.41 -1.03 10.27
N PHE A 12 -25.87 0.18 10.23
CA PHE A 12 -25.97 1.06 9.06
C PHE A 12 -24.97 0.64 7.99
N SER A 13 -25.47 0.26 6.81
CA SER A 13 -24.66 -0.06 5.64
C SER A 13 -24.05 1.23 5.06
N ARG A 14 -22.71 1.27 4.88
CA ARG A 14 -21.96 2.40 4.28
C ARG A 14 -22.37 2.73 2.83
N ARG A 15 -23.08 1.85 2.12
CA ARG A 15 -23.64 2.13 0.78
C ARG A 15 -24.58 3.34 0.73
N SER A 16 -25.21 3.70 1.84
CA SER A 16 -26.06 4.90 1.94
C SER A 16 -25.28 6.20 2.09
N TYR A 17 -24.04 6.16 2.59
CA TYR A 17 -23.22 7.35 2.82
C TYR A 17 -22.52 7.84 1.55
N LEU A 18 -22.01 6.92 0.72
CA LEU A 18 -21.33 7.26 -0.55
C LEU A 18 -22.29 7.71 -1.67
N ARG A 19 -23.57 7.30 -1.63
CA ARG A 19 -24.58 7.80 -2.59
C ARG A 19 -25.06 9.23 -2.31
N GLY A 20 -24.80 9.79 -1.13
CA GLY A 20 -25.15 11.15 -0.77
C GLY A 20 -24.14 12.21 -1.21
N LEU A 21 -22.92 11.85 -1.56
CA LEU A 21 -21.87 12.77 -2.00
C LEU A 21 -21.70 12.88 -3.53
N GLY A 22 -22.36 12.01 -4.30
CA GLY A 22 -22.25 11.95 -5.76
C GLY A 22 -23.24 12.81 -6.55
N ALA A 23 -24.10 13.62 -5.94
CA ALA A 23 -25.17 14.34 -6.63
C ALA A 23 -25.13 15.87 -6.52
N ALA A 24 -23.98 16.47 -6.24
CA ALA A 24 -23.85 17.93 -6.27
C ALA A 24 -22.53 18.34 -6.92
N GLY A 25 -22.53 18.56 -8.24
CA GLY A 25 -21.38 19.23 -8.87
C GLY A 25 -21.08 18.88 -10.32
N LEU A 26 -22.05 18.93 -11.23
CA LEU A 26 -21.77 19.14 -12.65
C LEU A 26 -22.33 20.51 -13.04
N ALA A 27 -21.55 21.56 -12.78
CA ALA A 27 -21.66 22.84 -13.47
C ALA A 27 -20.24 23.29 -13.81
N GLY A 28 -19.98 23.41 -15.12
CA GLY A 28 -18.65 23.66 -15.67
C GLY A 28 -18.00 24.94 -15.17
N GLY A 29 -16.71 24.86 -15.01
CA GLY A 29 -15.81 25.97 -14.80
C GLY A 29 -14.39 25.46 -14.95
N LEU A 30 -13.73 25.85 -16.04
CA LEU A 30 -12.28 25.81 -16.17
C LEU A 30 -11.65 26.46 -14.92
N VAL A 31 -11.23 25.70 -13.95
CA VAL A 31 -10.39 26.19 -12.87
C VAL A 31 -8.94 26.03 -13.33
N GLN A 32 -8.34 27.21 -13.63
CA GLN A 32 -6.91 27.40 -13.74
C GLN A 32 -6.19 26.60 -12.62
N ARG A 33 -5.17 25.83 -13.00
CA ARG A 33 -4.18 25.27 -12.07
C ARG A 33 -3.41 26.41 -11.42
N GLY A 34 -4.00 26.98 -10.37
CA GLY A 34 -3.29 27.71 -9.34
C GLY A 34 -3.16 26.74 -8.18
N GLY A 35 -1.94 26.24 -7.94
CA GLY A 35 -1.68 25.34 -6.83
C GLY A 35 -2.16 25.98 -5.53
N LEU A 36 -3.12 25.36 -4.88
CA LEU A 36 -3.20 25.44 -3.44
C LEU A 36 -1.99 24.65 -2.95
N VAL A 37 -0.91 25.35 -2.64
CA VAL A 37 0.17 24.85 -1.81
C VAL A 37 -0.54 24.25 -0.59
N GLY A 38 -0.40 22.95 -0.38
CA GLY A 38 -0.95 22.28 0.80
C GLY A 38 -0.23 22.84 2.02
N ALA A 39 -0.74 23.94 2.56
CA ALA A 39 -0.18 24.54 3.75
C ALA A 39 -0.22 23.49 4.86
N VAL A 40 0.93 23.27 5.48
CA VAL A 40 0.99 22.55 6.76
C VAL A 40 0.16 23.35 7.76
N GLU A 41 -0.62 22.66 8.57
CA GLU A 41 -1.28 23.32 9.70
C GLU A 41 -0.19 23.80 10.66
N ALA A 42 -0.09 25.12 10.86
CA ALA A 42 0.90 25.70 11.77
C ALA A 42 0.73 25.12 13.17
N ALA A 43 1.79 24.58 13.73
CA ALA A 43 1.77 24.04 15.07
C ALA A 43 2.12 25.14 16.07
N ASP A 44 1.30 25.29 17.11
CA ASP A 44 1.61 26.22 18.21
C ASP A 44 2.56 25.53 19.20
N PRO A 45 3.84 25.95 19.30
CA PRO A 45 4.81 25.36 20.21
C PRO A 45 4.37 25.37 21.69
N SER A 46 3.51 26.33 22.08
CA SER A 46 2.99 26.42 23.44
C SER A 46 2.16 25.20 23.86
N GLN A 47 1.56 24.49 22.91
CA GLN A 47 0.77 23.27 23.17
C GLN A 47 1.65 22.10 23.64
N TYR A 48 2.94 22.15 23.35
CA TYR A 48 3.90 21.10 23.65
C TYR A 48 4.87 21.50 24.79
N ALA A 49 4.92 22.79 25.15
CA ALA A 49 5.89 23.37 26.08
C ALA A 49 5.94 22.64 27.43
N ASP A 50 4.78 22.25 27.98
CA ASP A 50 4.68 21.55 29.27
C ASP A 50 5.30 20.14 29.28
N ARG A 51 5.71 19.62 28.11
CA ARG A 51 6.36 18.31 27.98
C ARG A 51 7.89 18.37 28.16
N PHE A 52 8.47 19.57 28.18
CA PHE A 52 9.90 19.80 28.15
C PHE A 52 10.33 20.71 29.31
N ASP A 53 11.50 20.45 29.88
CA ASP A 53 12.09 21.30 30.93
C ASP A 53 12.58 22.62 30.32
N THR A 54 13.02 22.61 29.07
CA THR A 54 13.54 23.78 28.34
C THR A 54 12.79 24.01 27.04
N VAL A 55 12.41 25.26 26.79
CA VAL A 55 11.88 25.71 25.50
C VAL A 55 12.79 26.80 24.95
N VAL A 56 13.33 26.58 23.77
CA VAL A 56 14.23 27.52 23.07
C VAL A 56 13.52 28.05 21.84
N ASP A 57 13.23 29.36 21.81
CA ASP A 57 12.90 30.03 20.58
C ASP A 57 14.18 30.19 19.75
N VAL A 58 14.24 29.54 18.58
CA VAL A 58 15.48 29.47 17.79
C VAL A 58 15.89 30.85 17.24
N VAL A 59 14.95 31.76 17.01
CA VAL A 59 15.23 33.12 16.56
C VAL A 59 15.82 33.96 17.70
N ASP A 60 15.27 33.87 18.88
CA ASP A 60 15.83 34.50 20.09
C ASP A 60 17.22 33.92 20.42
N ALA A 61 17.47 32.67 20.09
CA ALA A 61 18.78 32.01 20.22
C ALA A 61 19.80 32.42 19.13
N GLY A 62 19.36 33.19 18.12
CA GLY A 62 20.22 33.75 17.08
C GLY A 62 20.09 33.09 15.69
N ALA A 63 19.09 32.22 15.47
CA ALA A 63 18.82 31.67 14.14
C ALA A 63 18.23 32.72 13.20
N ASP A 64 18.72 32.76 11.96
CA ASP A 64 18.14 33.59 10.89
C ASP A 64 16.87 32.95 10.35
N ASN A 65 15.72 33.62 10.51
CA ASN A 65 14.45 33.18 9.96
C ASN A 65 14.08 33.84 8.60
N SER A 66 15.04 34.53 7.99
CA SER A 66 14.89 35.10 6.64
C SER A 66 15.33 34.13 5.53
N GLY A 67 16.06 33.08 5.87
CA GLY A 67 16.65 32.11 4.94
C GLY A 67 17.93 32.58 4.25
N GLN A 68 18.61 33.60 4.79
CA GLN A 68 19.84 34.16 4.22
C GLN A 68 21.10 33.53 4.81
N GLU A 69 21.08 33.19 6.10
CA GLU A 69 22.20 32.60 6.82
C GLU A 69 21.84 31.21 7.34
N SER A 70 22.85 30.33 7.43
CA SER A 70 22.64 28.97 7.95
C SER A 70 22.26 28.98 9.42
N VAL A 71 21.22 28.20 9.75
CA VAL A 71 20.79 28.00 11.13
C VAL A 71 21.34 26.71 11.75
N SER A 72 22.04 25.87 10.97
CA SER A 72 22.45 24.53 11.38
C SER A 72 23.28 24.54 12.66
N SER A 73 24.23 25.47 12.80
CA SER A 73 25.09 25.59 14.00
C SER A 73 24.32 26.03 15.23
N VAL A 74 23.35 26.96 15.08
CA VAL A 74 22.50 27.42 16.20
C VAL A 74 21.62 26.26 16.71
N LEU A 75 21.02 25.52 15.80
CA LEU A 75 20.20 24.35 16.16
C LEU A 75 21.04 23.29 16.87
N GLN A 76 22.25 23.00 16.37
CA GLN A 76 23.14 22.02 16.97
C GLN A 76 23.61 22.42 18.38
N GLU A 77 23.81 23.73 18.64
CA GLU A 77 24.24 24.27 19.94
C GLU A 77 23.14 24.15 21.00
N HIS A 78 21.88 24.32 20.61
CA HIS A 78 20.73 24.37 21.53
C HIS A 78 19.94 23.07 21.63
N LEU A 79 20.30 22.04 20.87
CA LEU A 79 19.66 20.74 20.93
C LEU A 79 20.24 19.90 22.08
N ASP A 80 19.44 19.66 23.12
CA ASP A 80 19.80 18.94 24.33
C ASP A 80 18.61 18.09 24.82
N ASP A 81 18.84 17.22 25.82
CA ASP A 81 17.78 16.45 26.47
C ASP A 81 16.71 17.37 27.08
N ASP A 82 15.47 16.90 27.16
CA ASP A 82 14.33 17.64 27.68
C ASP A 82 14.14 19.04 27.06
N THR A 83 14.53 19.20 25.78
CA THR A 83 14.52 20.48 25.08
C THR A 83 13.58 20.49 23.89
N LEU A 84 12.71 21.50 23.83
CA LEU A 84 11.91 21.87 22.69
C LEU A 84 12.56 23.04 21.94
N LEU A 85 12.93 22.84 20.68
CA LEU A 85 13.26 23.93 19.76
C LEU A 85 11.98 24.41 19.06
N ALA A 86 11.57 25.64 19.35
CA ALA A 86 10.42 26.31 18.76
C ALA A 86 10.89 27.17 17.59
N PHE A 87 10.32 26.95 16.41
CA PHE A 87 10.61 27.70 15.19
C PHE A 87 9.48 28.66 14.89
N PRO A 88 9.62 29.96 15.17
CA PRO A 88 8.65 30.98 14.74
C PRO A 88 8.47 31.03 13.22
N PRO A 89 7.43 31.73 12.72
CA PRO A 89 7.21 31.90 11.29
C PRO A 89 8.45 32.41 10.56
N GLY A 90 8.83 31.73 9.47
CA GLY A 90 10.01 32.13 8.69
C GLY A 90 10.60 31.02 7.84
N ARG A 91 11.76 31.35 7.25
CA ARG A 91 12.53 30.45 6.40
C ARG A 91 13.88 30.18 7.04
N TYR A 92 14.25 28.92 7.20
CA TYR A 92 15.43 28.47 7.91
C TYR A 92 16.34 27.69 6.98
N TYR A 93 17.42 28.35 6.52
CA TYR A 93 18.39 27.76 5.60
C TYR A 93 19.31 26.78 6.37
N MET A 94 19.45 25.56 5.84
CA MET A 94 20.24 24.48 6.44
C MET A 94 21.24 23.95 5.42
N ASP A 95 22.53 24.07 5.72
CA ASP A 95 23.66 23.62 4.89
C ASP A 95 24.51 22.52 5.55
N GLU A 96 24.18 22.17 6.79
CA GLU A 96 24.84 21.09 7.53
C GLU A 96 23.82 20.20 8.23
N GLN A 97 24.24 18.96 8.51
CA GLN A 97 23.46 18.01 9.28
C GLN A 97 23.40 18.39 10.76
N VAL A 98 22.21 18.61 11.30
CA VAL A 98 21.97 18.66 12.75
C VAL A 98 21.83 17.22 13.27
N ARG A 99 22.73 16.83 14.20
CA ARG A 99 22.77 15.45 14.68
C ARG A 99 22.74 15.39 16.21
N PHE A 100 21.77 14.61 16.74
CA PHE A 100 21.68 14.30 18.14
C PHE A 100 21.33 12.84 18.37
N THR A 101 22.01 12.13 19.26
CA THR A 101 21.84 10.68 19.47
C THR A 101 21.90 10.36 20.95
N ASP A 102 21.25 9.29 21.37
CA ASP A 102 21.19 8.88 22.79
C ASP A 102 20.45 9.93 23.65
N PHE A 103 19.47 10.59 23.06
CA PHE A 103 18.70 11.65 23.68
C PHE A 103 17.50 11.11 24.45
N ASP A 104 17.05 11.91 25.41
CA ASP A 104 15.78 11.72 26.11
C ASP A 104 14.92 13.00 25.96
N ASN A 105 13.70 12.85 25.42
CA ASN A 105 12.69 13.88 25.27
C ASN A 105 13.15 15.12 24.47
N VAL A 106 13.14 15.02 23.14
CA VAL A 106 13.52 16.12 22.24
C VAL A 106 12.34 16.54 21.36
N GLY A 107 12.12 17.85 21.22
CA GLY A 107 11.08 18.44 20.40
C GLY A 107 11.60 19.43 19.36
N LEU A 108 11.07 19.34 18.14
CA LEU A 108 11.20 20.34 17.07
C LEU A 108 9.78 20.72 16.63
N VAL A 109 9.37 21.97 16.84
CA VAL A 109 8.01 22.42 16.50
C VAL A 109 8.05 23.71 15.69
N GLY A 110 7.47 23.68 14.50
CA GLY A 110 7.37 24.79 13.56
C GLY A 110 6.01 25.46 13.60
N ASP A 111 5.97 26.78 13.84
CA ASP A 111 4.82 27.64 13.64
C ASP A 111 4.97 28.35 12.28
N ASP A 112 4.35 27.83 11.23
CA ASP A 112 4.53 28.31 9.84
C ASP A 112 6.01 28.42 9.42
N ALA A 113 6.80 27.41 9.84
CA ALA A 113 8.24 27.35 9.62
C ALA A 113 8.58 26.57 8.35
N THR A 114 9.41 27.16 7.48
CA THR A 114 9.90 26.51 6.26
C THR A 114 11.38 26.22 6.38
N LEU A 115 11.77 24.95 6.34
CA LEU A 115 13.16 24.50 6.23
C LEU A 115 13.60 24.59 4.77
N VAL A 116 14.76 25.16 4.51
CA VAL A 116 15.32 25.35 3.17
C VAL A 116 16.67 24.64 3.09
N PRO A 117 16.76 23.44 2.54
CA PRO A 117 18.03 22.74 2.37
C PRO A 117 18.96 23.46 1.41
N ALA A 118 20.26 23.44 1.70
CA ALA A 118 21.27 23.73 0.68
C ALA A 118 21.20 22.70 -0.44
N ASN A 119 21.70 23.07 -1.63
CA ASN A 119 21.83 22.10 -2.72
C ASN A 119 22.89 21.03 -2.37
N PHE A 120 22.86 19.91 -3.09
CA PHE A 120 23.75 18.77 -2.87
C PHE A 120 25.24 19.11 -2.78
N HIS A 121 25.72 20.10 -3.55
CA HIS A 121 27.14 20.46 -3.57
C HIS A 121 27.58 21.36 -2.40
N ASP A 122 26.65 22.10 -1.83
CA ASP A 122 26.88 23.06 -0.77
C ASP A 122 26.49 22.49 0.62
N PHE A 123 25.87 21.32 0.67
CA PHE A 123 25.47 20.67 1.91
C PHE A 123 26.64 19.90 2.55
N ASP A 124 27.02 20.24 3.76
CA ASP A 124 28.06 19.54 4.53
C ASP A 124 27.43 18.48 5.48
N GLY A 125 28.02 17.33 5.49
CA GLY A 125 27.63 16.25 6.39
C GLY A 125 27.42 14.90 5.69
N PRO A 126 27.69 13.83 6.43
CA PRO A 126 27.58 12.48 5.87
C PRO A 126 26.13 12.12 5.56
N GLN A 127 25.92 11.61 4.34
CA GLN A 127 24.65 11.03 3.91
C GLN A 127 23.48 12.02 3.77
N TYR A 128 23.76 13.33 3.71
CA TYR A 128 22.80 14.36 3.31
C TYR A 128 21.44 14.27 4.04
N ARG A 129 21.44 14.68 5.31
CA ARG A 129 20.26 14.75 6.18
C ARG A 129 20.18 16.09 6.85
N LEU A 130 19.00 16.70 6.92
CA LEU A 130 18.79 17.88 7.76
C LEU A 130 18.87 17.49 9.24
N PHE A 131 18.02 16.55 9.65
CA PHE A 131 18.02 16.06 11.02
C PHE A 131 18.36 14.57 11.07
N ARG A 132 19.34 14.22 11.90
CA ARG A 132 19.64 12.85 12.28
C ARG A 132 19.49 12.68 13.79
N LEU A 133 18.33 12.14 14.18
CA LEU A 133 17.90 12.03 15.57
C LEU A 133 17.90 10.55 15.98
N GLY A 134 18.92 10.17 16.74
CA GLY A 134 19.20 8.78 17.07
C GLY A 134 19.81 7.96 15.94
N THR A 135 20.36 6.82 16.31
CA THR A 135 20.89 5.79 15.41
C THR A 135 20.55 4.40 15.96
N HIS A 136 20.74 3.33 15.17
CA HIS A 136 20.46 1.98 15.64
C HIS A 136 21.34 1.51 16.80
N TYR A 137 22.48 2.13 17.05
CA TYR A 137 23.40 1.84 18.14
C TYR A 137 23.41 2.91 19.24
N SER A 138 22.67 3.98 19.06
CA SER A 138 22.43 5.07 20.02
C SER A 138 21.06 5.69 19.70
N PRO A 139 19.97 4.95 19.91
CA PRO A 139 18.62 5.46 19.69
C PRO A 139 18.31 6.55 20.71
N GLY A 140 17.32 7.38 20.40
CA GLY A 140 16.75 8.30 21.39
C GLY A 140 15.47 7.74 22.00
N THR A 141 14.88 8.51 22.88
CA THR A 141 13.55 8.27 23.47
C THR A 141 12.76 9.57 23.41
N ASP A 142 11.43 9.46 23.17
CA ASP A 142 10.50 10.60 23.15
C ASP A 142 10.91 11.73 22.19
N LEU A 143 10.79 11.48 20.90
CA LEU A 143 11.03 12.46 19.84
C LEU A 143 9.72 13.06 19.32
N LEU A 144 9.64 14.39 19.28
CA LEU A 144 8.56 15.17 18.67
C LEU A 144 9.09 16.00 17.49
N VAL A 145 8.52 15.85 16.29
CA VAL A 145 8.78 16.70 15.11
C VAL A 145 7.45 17.09 14.47
N VAL A 146 7.06 18.36 14.54
CA VAL A 146 5.73 18.80 14.12
C VAL A 146 5.75 20.14 13.38
N GLY A 147 4.98 20.27 12.30
CA GLY A 147 4.59 21.56 11.71
C GLY A 147 5.61 22.17 10.77
N PHE A 148 6.29 21.38 9.93
CA PHE A 148 7.30 21.91 9.00
C PHE A 148 6.90 21.78 7.53
N THR A 149 7.06 22.89 6.79
CA THR A 149 7.25 22.82 5.34
C THR A 149 8.73 22.70 5.03
N VAL A 150 9.09 21.88 4.03
CA VAL A 150 10.48 21.72 3.55
C VAL A 150 10.52 22.10 2.07
N ASP A 151 11.17 23.19 1.74
CA ASP A 151 11.24 23.71 0.38
C ASP A 151 12.39 23.05 -0.39
N GLN A 152 12.07 22.04 -1.19
CA GLN A 152 12.98 21.33 -2.11
C GLN A 152 12.68 21.71 -3.58
N THR A 153 12.12 22.89 -3.84
CA THR A 153 11.76 23.33 -5.19
C THR A 153 12.96 23.82 -6.01
N ALA A 154 14.06 24.18 -5.36
CA ALA A 154 15.30 24.54 -6.04
C ALA A 154 16.01 23.26 -6.55
N PRO A 155 16.79 23.33 -7.65
CA PRO A 155 17.50 22.18 -8.17
C PRO A 155 18.50 21.59 -7.18
N ASP A 156 18.58 20.26 -7.13
CA ASP A 156 19.51 19.47 -6.33
C ASP A 156 19.39 19.66 -4.81
N THR A 157 18.20 20.06 -4.34
CA THR A 157 17.92 20.28 -2.91
C THR A 157 17.21 19.11 -2.21
N GLY A 158 17.04 17.99 -2.89
CA GLY A 158 16.44 16.76 -2.36
C GLY A 158 17.26 16.12 -1.23
N ILE A 159 17.39 16.79 -0.09
CA ILE A 159 18.09 16.32 1.12
C ILE A 159 17.10 15.62 2.05
N ARG A 160 17.50 14.52 2.70
CA ARG A 160 16.63 13.83 3.66
C ARG A 160 16.21 14.77 4.79
N VAL A 161 14.90 14.87 5.03
CA VAL A 161 14.36 15.78 6.05
C VAL A 161 14.63 15.25 7.46
N VAL A 162 14.12 14.04 7.76
CA VAL A 162 14.26 13.43 9.08
C VAL A 162 14.74 11.98 8.95
N ASP A 163 15.81 11.67 9.68
CA ASP A 163 16.28 10.31 9.95
C ASP A 163 16.18 10.07 11.46
N ALA A 164 15.08 9.46 11.91
CA ALA A 164 14.78 9.23 13.31
C ALA A 164 14.87 7.75 13.66
N VAL A 165 15.62 7.44 14.72
CA VAL A 165 15.71 6.10 15.29
C VAL A 165 15.59 6.22 16.82
N VAL A 166 14.50 5.71 17.36
CA VAL A 166 14.20 5.77 18.79
C VAL A 166 13.95 4.37 19.36
N ASP A 167 14.09 4.23 20.65
CA ASP A 167 13.60 3.04 21.37
C ASP A 167 12.09 3.13 21.61
N ASP A 168 11.57 4.31 21.91
CA ASP A 168 10.16 4.55 22.18
C ASP A 168 9.78 6.02 21.91
N GLY A 169 8.49 6.33 21.80
CA GLY A 169 7.97 7.70 21.81
C GLY A 169 8.24 8.51 20.55
N LEU A 170 8.27 7.90 19.36
CA LEU A 170 8.36 8.66 18.10
C LEU A 170 7.04 9.35 17.78
N HIS A 171 7.08 10.67 17.56
CA HIS A 171 5.95 11.43 17.05
C HIS A 171 6.41 12.41 15.97
N VAL A 172 6.06 12.14 14.72
CA VAL A 172 6.28 13.01 13.56
C VAL A 172 4.92 13.35 12.96
N GLU A 173 4.62 14.65 12.84
CA GLU A 173 3.30 15.07 12.38
C GLU A 173 3.39 16.37 11.56
N ASP A 174 2.53 16.50 10.54
CA ASP A 174 2.44 17.70 9.71
C ASP A 174 3.79 18.16 9.13
N VAL A 175 4.44 17.26 8.39
CA VAL A 175 5.63 17.57 7.59
C VAL A 175 5.28 17.50 6.11
N TYR A 176 5.44 18.62 5.41
CA TYR A 176 5.18 18.73 3.98
C TYR A 176 6.48 19.02 3.22
N VAL A 177 6.86 18.13 2.32
CA VAL A 177 8.00 18.31 1.42
C VAL A 177 7.49 18.84 0.08
N ASP A 178 7.77 20.10 -0.19
CA ASP A 178 7.45 20.81 -1.42
C ASP A 178 8.60 20.66 -2.40
N GLY A 179 8.33 20.14 -3.58
CA GLY A 179 9.32 19.85 -4.61
C GLY A 179 9.81 18.41 -4.63
N ARG A 180 10.46 18.07 -5.72
CA ARG A 180 10.92 16.73 -6.03
C ARG A 180 12.23 16.40 -5.30
N HIS A 181 12.35 15.21 -4.73
CA HIS A 181 13.59 14.75 -4.10
C HIS A 181 14.61 14.35 -5.20
N ASP A 182 15.47 15.29 -5.60
CA ASP A 182 16.21 15.28 -6.87
C ASP A 182 17.74 15.21 -6.76
N SER A 183 18.31 15.10 -5.54
CA SER A 183 19.78 15.13 -5.37
C SER A 183 20.48 13.78 -5.56
N GLY A 184 19.74 12.67 -5.67
CA GLY A 184 20.30 11.31 -5.69
C GLY A 184 20.76 10.82 -4.31
N THR A 185 20.18 11.37 -3.25
CA THR A 185 20.36 10.92 -1.87
C THR A 185 19.21 10.03 -1.42
N PHE A 186 19.29 9.51 -0.20
CA PHE A 186 18.18 8.77 0.39
C PHE A 186 16.94 9.65 0.54
N GLY A 187 15.76 9.08 0.37
CA GLY A 187 14.50 9.81 0.36
C GLY A 187 14.16 10.54 1.66
N PRO A 188 13.09 11.34 1.64
CA PRO A 188 12.82 12.40 2.63
C PRO A 188 12.65 11.90 4.07
N GLY A 189 12.13 10.69 4.29
CA GLY A 189 11.86 10.19 5.64
C GLY A 189 12.54 8.86 5.96
N ARG A 190 13.06 8.71 7.19
CA ARG A 190 13.42 7.42 7.77
C ARG A 190 13.01 7.37 9.23
N PHE A 191 12.20 6.38 9.59
CA PHE A 191 11.62 6.26 10.93
C PHE A 191 11.72 4.82 11.43
N ASN A 192 12.27 4.61 12.63
CA ASN A 192 12.35 3.29 13.24
C ASN A 192 12.15 3.37 14.75
N VAL A 193 11.41 2.41 15.30
CA VAL A 193 11.22 2.18 16.74
C VAL A 193 11.87 0.85 17.08
N LEU A 194 12.96 0.87 17.85
CA LEU A 194 13.79 -0.31 18.13
C LEU A 194 13.35 -1.06 19.38
N GLY A 195 12.76 -0.40 20.36
CA GLY A 195 12.23 -1.04 21.55
C GLY A 195 11.04 -1.92 21.20
N ALA A 196 11.06 -3.20 21.57
CA ALA A 196 9.99 -4.16 21.24
C ALA A 196 8.62 -3.77 21.84
N GLY A 197 8.60 -2.98 22.92
CA GLY A 197 7.39 -2.41 23.53
C GLY A 197 7.15 -0.95 23.18
N GLY A 198 8.03 -0.36 22.37
CA GLY A 198 7.96 1.05 22.01
C GLY A 198 6.91 1.31 20.93
N ASP A 199 6.41 2.54 20.92
CA ASP A 199 5.40 3.03 19.97
C ASP A 199 5.92 4.24 19.18
N GLY A 200 5.49 4.36 17.92
CA GLY A 200 5.80 5.48 17.04
C GLY A 200 4.63 5.85 16.15
N LEU A 201 4.50 7.14 15.91
CA LEU A 201 3.52 7.73 15.01
C LEU A 201 4.19 8.63 13.99
N VAL A 202 3.89 8.42 12.72
CA VAL A 202 4.17 9.34 11.61
C VAL A 202 2.82 9.68 10.99
N ARG A 203 2.35 10.90 11.20
CA ARG A 203 1.05 11.36 10.72
C ARG A 203 1.20 12.53 9.75
N ARG A 204 0.47 12.49 8.65
CA ARG A 204 0.48 13.54 7.64
C ARG A 204 1.90 13.98 7.21
N PHE A 205 2.78 13.00 7.06
CA PHE A 205 4.05 13.21 6.34
C PHE A 205 3.76 13.14 4.85
N ARG A 206 3.97 14.23 4.14
CA ARG A 206 3.58 14.40 2.75
C ARG A 206 4.77 14.76 1.88
N ALA A 207 5.02 13.96 0.83
CA ALA A 207 6.00 14.19 -0.22
C ALA A 207 5.38 13.83 -1.59
N PRO A 208 4.38 14.63 -2.06
CA PRO A 208 3.56 14.29 -3.21
C PRO A 208 4.31 14.35 -4.55
N ASP A 209 5.41 15.09 -4.63
CA ASP A 209 6.17 15.28 -5.86
C ASP A 209 7.17 14.15 -6.14
N GLY A 210 7.33 13.23 -5.18
CA GLY A 210 8.14 12.03 -5.34
C GLY A 210 9.64 12.30 -5.44
N GLY A 211 10.34 11.46 -6.22
CA GLY A 211 11.79 11.52 -6.35
C GLY A 211 12.30 11.43 -7.80
N GLN A 212 13.54 11.87 -8.01
CA GLN A 212 14.25 11.77 -9.27
C GLN A 212 15.02 10.46 -9.36
N TRP A 213 15.10 9.85 -10.55
CA TRP A 213 15.96 8.71 -10.82
C TRP A 213 17.43 9.07 -10.56
N GLU A 214 18.15 8.16 -9.90
CA GLU A 214 19.53 8.42 -9.47
C GLU A 214 20.46 8.79 -10.63
N SER A 215 20.25 8.20 -11.81
CA SER A 215 21.04 8.50 -13.02
C SER A 215 20.88 9.92 -13.57
N GLU A 216 19.85 10.63 -13.13
CA GLU A 216 19.53 12.00 -13.54
C GLU A 216 19.81 13.03 -12.42
N THR A 217 20.56 12.62 -11.40
CA THR A 217 20.85 13.42 -10.21
C THR A 217 22.36 13.65 -10.05
N PRO A 218 22.81 14.68 -9.30
CA PRO A 218 24.23 14.94 -9.07
C PRO A 218 24.96 13.81 -8.34
N ASN A 219 24.25 12.94 -7.59
CA ASN A 219 24.82 11.81 -6.83
C ASN A 219 24.58 10.47 -7.53
N ALA A 220 24.55 10.45 -8.85
CA ALA A 220 24.28 9.27 -9.66
C ALA A 220 25.13 8.04 -9.26
N GLY A 221 24.51 6.87 -9.19
CA GLY A 221 25.16 5.59 -8.92
C GLY A 221 25.40 5.28 -7.43
N ASN A 222 24.98 6.13 -6.50
CA ASN A 222 25.18 5.91 -5.07
C ASN A 222 24.01 5.22 -4.35
N ILE A 223 22.83 5.22 -4.95
CA ILE A 223 21.65 4.51 -4.45
C ILE A 223 20.98 3.72 -5.58
N TRP A 224 20.30 2.64 -5.22
CA TRP A 224 19.61 1.82 -6.21
C TRP A 224 18.39 2.58 -6.77
N ARG A 225 18.37 2.79 -8.07
CA ARG A 225 17.30 3.48 -8.82
C ARG A 225 17.01 4.93 -8.40
N GLY A 226 17.09 5.25 -7.12
CA GLY A 226 16.77 6.56 -6.58
C GLY A 226 16.20 6.48 -5.16
N PRO A 227 15.64 7.58 -4.65
CA PRO A 227 15.13 7.66 -3.29
C PRO A 227 13.90 6.76 -3.08
N THR A 228 13.81 6.21 -1.87
CA THR A 228 12.58 5.67 -1.27
C THR A 228 11.84 6.79 -0.55
N GLY A 229 10.53 6.92 -0.67
CA GLY A 229 9.77 7.98 0.01
C GLY A 229 9.96 7.94 1.53
N ILE A 230 9.48 6.89 2.19
CA ILE A 230 9.74 6.65 3.61
C ILE A 230 10.37 5.27 3.79
N LEU A 231 11.45 5.21 4.58
CA LEU A 231 12.12 3.97 4.96
C LEU A 231 11.91 3.65 6.44
N ALA A 232 11.41 2.45 6.77
CA ALA A 232 11.20 1.96 8.14
C ALA A 232 11.56 0.46 8.23
N ASN A 233 12.84 0.15 8.07
CA ASN A 233 13.30 -1.23 7.84
C ASN A 233 13.89 -1.93 9.06
N MET A 234 13.83 -1.33 10.25
CA MET A 234 14.46 -1.87 11.48
C MET A 234 13.53 -1.86 12.69
N THR A 235 12.25 -1.49 12.51
CA THR A 235 11.29 -1.38 13.60
C THR A 235 11.05 -2.73 14.28
N ALA A 236 11.21 -2.77 15.61
CA ALA A 236 10.87 -3.91 16.46
C ALA A 236 9.66 -3.65 17.37
N GLY A 237 9.34 -2.39 17.64
CA GLY A 237 8.12 -1.93 18.30
C GLY A 237 6.93 -1.81 17.35
N THR A 238 6.00 -0.93 17.68
CA THR A 238 4.87 -0.55 16.82
C THR A 238 5.17 0.78 16.12
N LEU A 239 5.03 0.83 14.80
CA LEU A 239 5.13 2.08 14.04
C LEU A 239 3.89 2.26 13.18
N ARG A 240 3.23 3.41 13.34
CA ARG A 240 2.03 3.80 12.60
C ARG A 240 2.35 4.90 11.61
N PHE A 241 1.82 4.76 10.40
CA PHE A 241 1.75 5.79 9.38
C PHE A 241 0.29 6.15 9.19
N GLU A 242 -0.10 7.37 9.54
CA GLU A 242 -1.48 7.85 9.46
C GLU A 242 -1.59 9.00 8.45
N ASP A 243 -2.51 8.89 7.49
CA ASP A 243 -2.82 9.93 6.50
C ASP A 243 -1.58 10.49 5.75
N CYS A 244 -0.58 9.65 5.52
CA CYS A 244 0.61 10.04 4.76
C CYS A 244 0.31 10.14 3.26
N GLU A 245 1.04 11.01 2.55
CA GLU A 245 0.95 11.17 1.10
C GLU A 245 2.32 11.03 0.47
N LEU A 246 2.50 10.03 -0.41
CA LEU A 246 3.77 9.79 -1.11
C LEU A 246 3.52 9.71 -2.62
N GLY A 247 4.22 10.56 -3.38
CA GLY A 247 4.20 10.56 -4.83
C GLY A 247 5.10 9.50 -5.45
N GLY A 248 5.41 9.65 -6.72
CA GLY A 248 6.20 8.71 -7.50
C GLY A 248 7.68 8.70 -7.12
N PHE A 249 8.11 7.72 -6.35
CA PHE A 249 9.52 7.50 -6.02
C PHE A 249 10.14 6.43 -6.93
N PRO A 250 11.40 6.59 -7.36
CA PRO A 250 12.10 5.60 -8.20
C PRO A 250 12.26 4.21 -7.56
N ASP A 251 12.30 4.15 -6.25
CA ASP A 251 12.23 2.91 -5.45
C ASP A 251 10.82 2.77 -4.86
N ASN A 252 10.63 2.39 -3.61
CA ASN A 252 9.32 2.27 -2.98
C ASN A 252 8.79 3.65 -2.54
N GLY A 253 7.47 3.82 -2.50
CA GLY A 253 6.85 4.92 -1.79
C GLY A 253 7.10 4.78 -0.28
N LEU A 254 6.42 3.85 0.36
CA LEU A 254 6.67 3.42 1.73
C LEU A 254 7.37 2.06 1.75
N TYR A 255 8.55 1.98 2.34
CA TYR A 255 9.27 0.74 2.61
C TYR A 255 9.35 0.49 4.12
N ALA A 256 8.40 -0.24 4.67
CA ALA A 256 8.31 -0.59 6.08
C ALA A 256 8.31 -2.11 6.27
N SER A 257 9.43 -2.75 5.91
CA SER A 257 9.64 -4.19 6.08
C SER A 257 11.09 -4.50 6.44
N GLY A 258 11.35 -5.67 7.03
CA GLY A 258 12.68 -6.10 7.45
C GLY A 258 12.89 -6.05 8.96
N GLY A 259 12.12 -5.26 9.69
CA GLY A 259 12.04 -5.32 11.16
C GLY A 259 11.16 -6.46 11.65
N SER A 260 11.16 -6.70 12.96
CA SER A 260 10.35 -7.73 13.63
C SER A 260 9.10 -7.19 14.32
N GLY A 261 8.86 -5.88 14.23
CA GLY A 261 7.78 -5.20 14.93
C GLY A 261 6.44 -5.22 14.18
N ARG A 262 5.56 -4.34 14.61
CA ARG A 262 4.23 -4.13 14.02
C ARG A 262 4.22 -2.85 13.20
N ILE A 263 3.79 -2.96 11.93
CA ILE A 263 3.62 -1.83 11.02
C ILE A 263 2.13 -1.64 10.76
N ILE A 264 1.66 -0.41 10.92
CA ILE A 264 0.27 -0.03 10.62
C ILE A 264 0.30 1.15 9.65
N VAL A 265 -0.37 1.01 8.52
CA VAL A 265 -0.63 2.08 7.55
C VAL A 265 -2.12 2.33 7.56
N ASP A 266 -2.53 3.51 7.99
CA ASP A 266 -3.92 3.89 8.24
C ASP A 266 -4.26 5.19 7.50
N GLY A 267 -5.09 5.10 6.48
CA GLY A 267 -5.37 6.23 5.62
C GLY A 267 -4.20 6.64 4.72
N GLY A 268 -4.39 7.75 4.03
CA GLY A 268 -3.38 8.35 3.16
C GLY A 268 -3.47 7.92 1.69
N HIS A 269 -2.60 8.54 0.87
CA HIS A 269 -2.54 8.32 -0.56
C HIS A 269 -1.11 8.02 -1.02
N TYR A 270 -0.93 6.89 -1.70
CA TYR A 270 0.37 6.40 -2.18
C TYR A 270 0.29 6.16 -3.68
N ARG A 271 1.15 6.82 -4.47
CA ARG A 271 1.00 6.79 -5.93
C ARG A 271 2.31 6.68 -6.70
N ASN A 272 2.25 5.97 -7.82
CA ASN A 272 3.21 6.00 -8.93
C ASN A 272 4.67 5.68 -8.61
N SER A 273 4.97 5.02 -7.49
CA SER A 273 6.32 4.57 -7.22
C SER A 273 6.71 3.41 -8.15
N ASN A 274 7.98 3.37 -8.60
CA ASN A 274 8.46 2.39 -9.56
C ASN A 274 8.58 0.95 -9.00
N ALA A 275 8.81 0.83 -7.71
CA ALA A 275 8.64 -0.40 -6.93
C ALA A 275 7.27 -0.35 -6.22
N PRO A 276 6.95 -1.17 -5.21
CA PRO A 276 5.67 -1.04 -4.52
C PRO A 276 5.42 0.36 -3.96
N ASN A 277 4.19 0.86 -4.15
CA ASN A 277 3.76 2.08 -3.49
C ASN A 277 3.76 1.91 -1.96
N ILE A 278 3.29 0.75 -1.49
CA ILE A 278 3.36 0.33 -0.09
C ILE A 278 4.01 -1.05 -0.01
N ARG A 279 5.13 -1.15 0.70
CA ARG A 279 5.81 -2.40 1.04
C ARG A 279 5.90 -2.53 2.55
N VAL A 280 5.16 -3.46 3.13
CA VAL A 280 5.07 -3.66 4.57
C VAL A 280 5.39 -5.09 4.97
N GLY A 281 5.85 -5.26 6.22
CA GLY A 281 6.20 -6.56 6.78
C GLY A 281 6.43 -6.51 8.29
N GLY A 282 7.05 -7.54 8.84
CA GLY A 282 7.31 -7.71 10.27
C GLY A 282 6.42 -8.76 10.92
N ALA A 283 6.33 -8.75 12.25
CA ALA A 283 5.48 -9.71 12.97
C ALA A 283 4.00 -9.50 12.63
N LYS A 284 3.57 -8.25 12.48
CA LYS A 284 2.23 -7.91 11.99
C LYS A 284 2.28 -6.68 11.10
N ALA A 285 1.64 -6.76 9.93
CA ALA A 285 1.43 -5.65 9.01
C ALA A 285 -0.07 -5.40 8.84
N VAL A 286 -0.51 -4.14 8.98
CA VAL A 286 -1.89 -3.73 8.74
C VAL A 286 -1.88 -2.57 7.76
N VAL A 287 -2.64 -2.70 6.66
CA VAL A 287 -2.89 -1.61 5.70
C VAL A 287 -4.40 -1.43 5.66
N ARG A 288 -4.89 -0.25 6.04
CA ARG A 288 -6.33 -0.01 6.08
C ARG A 288 -6.72 1.42 5.70
N ASP A 289 -7.92 1.56 5.15
CA ASP A 289 -8.50 2.85 4.74
C ASP A 289 -7.58 3.67 3.78
N VAL A 290 -6.71 2.98 3.03
CA VAL A 290 -5.68 3.58 2.16
C VAL A 290 -6.17 3.68 0.72
N THR A 291 -5.73 4.72 0.02
CA THR A 291 -5.86 4.82 -1.44
C THR A 291 -4.48 4.63 -2.10
N VAL A 292 -4.40 3.69 -3.04
CA VAL A 292 -3.20 3.49 -3.87
C VAL A 292 -3.56 3.71 -5.33
N THR A 293 -2.80 4.57 -6.02
CA THR A 293 -3.01 4.87 -7.45
C THR A 293 -1.75 4.54 -8.25
N VAL A 294 -1.93 3.84 -9.36
CA VAL A 294 -0.87 3.52 -10.33
C VAL A 294 -1.40 3.93 -11.71
N ASP A 295 -1.32 5.24 -12.01
CA ASP A 295 -1.83 5.86 -13.23
C ASP A 295 -0.72 6.48 -14.11
N GLU A 296 0.53 6.47 -13.62
CA GLU A 296 1.70 6.91 -14.36
C GLU A 296 2.80 5.85 -14.35
N THR A 297 3.44 5.69 -15.50
CA THR A 297 4.62 4.85 -15.64
C THR A 297 5.88 5.69 -15.44
N PRO A 298 6.88 5.23 -14.68
CA PRO A 298 8.13 5.93 -14.55
C PRO A 298 8.80 6.17 -15.90
N ALA A 299 9.33 7.39 -16.11
CA ALA A 299 9.94 7.79 -17.37
C ALA A 299 11.22 7.01 -17.73
N VAL A 300 11.92 6.50 -16.74
CA VAL A 300 13.20 5.78 -16.87
C VAL A 300 13.03 4.34 -16.36
N GLY A 301 12.66 3.44 -17.26
CA GLY A 301 12.66 2.02 -16.99
C GLY A 301 11.64 1.56 -15.95
N PHE A 302 10.76 0.70 -16.37
CA PHE A 302 9.87 -0.05 -15.51
C PHE A 302 10.62 -1.25 -14.91
N ASP A 303 10.45 -1.50 -13.63
CA ASP A 303 11.01 -2.68 -12.98
C ASP A 303 9.96 -3.58 -12.35
N ASP A 304 9.21 -3.07 -11.39
CA ASP A 304 8.43 -3.92 -10.50
C ASP A 304 7.33 -3.13 -9.80
N GLN A 305 6.66 -2.26 -10.57
CA GLN A 305 5.60 -1.41 -10.06
C GLN A 305 4.45 -2.25 -9.49
N ARG A 306 4.05 -1.95 -8.28
CA ARG A 306 2.95 -2.61 -7.57
C ARG A 306 2.18 -1.61 -6.71
N GLY A 307 0.92 -1.92 -6.45
CA GLY A 307 0.17 -1.21 -5.43
C GLY A 307 0.72 -1.54 -4.03
N ILE A 308 0.36 -2.69 -3.50
CA ILE A 308 0.73 -3.15 -2.15
C ILE A 308 1.51 -4.45 -2.22
N ARG A 309 2.60 -4.57 -1.42
CA ARG A 309 3.38 -5.81 -1.27
C ARG A 309 3.58 -6.16 0.20
N LEU A 310 3.23 -7.39 0.58
CA LEU A 310 3.36 -7.92 1.95
C LEU A 310 4.68 -8.69 2.11
N GLN A 311 5.80 -7.98 2.26
CA GLN A 311 7.14 -8.58 2.26
C GLN A 311 7.58 -9.02 3.67
N ASN A 312 7.82 -10.31 3.88
CA ASN A 312 8.22 -10.87 5.18
C ASN A 312 7.23 -10.53 6.32
N ALA A 313 5.94 -10.43 6.01
CA ALA A 313 4.90 -10.24 7.00
C ALA A 313 4.48 -11.61 7.56
N ALA A 314 4.68 -11.85 8.85
CA ALA A 314 4.27 -13.11 9.46
C ALA A 314 2.74 -13.20 9.60
N ASP A 315 2.09 -12.07 9.87
CA ASP A 315 0.63 -11.87 9.88
C ASP A 315 0.33 -10.54 9.19
N ALA A 316 -0.60 -10.53 8.23
CA ALA A 316 -0.93 -9.33 7.48
C ALA A 316 -2.43 -9.16 7.26
N GLU A 317 -2.88 -7.92 7.33
CA GLU A 317 -4.25 -7.51 7.05
C GLU A 317 -4.25 -6.36 6.04
N ILE A 318 -5.09 -6.46 4.98
CA ILE A 318 -5.42 -5.35 4.08
C ILE A 318 -6.93 -5.15 4.18
N LEU A 319 -7.36 -4.00 4.66
CA LEU A 319 -8.75 -3.74 5.04
C LEU A 319 -9.25 -2.44 4.41
N GLN A 320 -10.47 -2.42 3.87
CA GLN A 320 -11.16 -1.18 3.48
C GLN A 320 -10.29 -0.27 2.57
N THR A 321 -9.52 -0.87 1.68
CA THR A 321 -8.48 -0.22 0.89
C THR A 321 -8.88 -0.17 -0.59
N THR A 322 -8.57 0.92 -1.26
CA THR A 322 -8.78 1.08 -2.71
C THR A 322 -7.44 1.03 -3.44
N VAL A 323 -7.34 0.22 -4.49
CA VAL A 323 -6.18 0.16 -5.37
C VAL A 323 -6.62 0.35 -6.82
N ASP A 324 -6.15 1.41 -7.45
CA ASP A 324 -6.48 1.78 -8.82
C ASP A 324 -5.25 1.67 -9.72
N VAL A 325 -5.33 0.83 -10.77
CA VAL A 325 -4.24 0.56 -11.72
C VAL A 325 -4.69 0.90 -13.12
N GLN A 326 -4.08 1.93 -13.72
CA GLN A 326 -4.44 2.46 -15.04
C GLN A 326 -3.27 2.47 -16.05
N VAL A 327 -2.11 1.90 -15.69
CA VAL A 327 -0.93 1.91 -16.56
C VAL A 327 -0.88 0.74 -17.53
N ASP A 328 -0.35 0.99 -18.73
CA ASP A 328 -0.19 0.01 -19.80
C ASP A 328 1.10 -0.82 -19.66
N GLN A 329 1.35 -1.30 -18.45
CA GLN A 329 2.50 -2.15 -18.10
C GLN A 329 2.08 -3.25 -17.14
N GLY A 330 2.85 -4.34 -17.08
CA GLY A 330 2.55 -5.46 -16.21
C GLY A 330 2.66 -5.12 -14.72
N VAL A 331 1.55 -4.75 -14.09
CA VAL A 331 1.44 -4.37 -12.68
C VAL A 331 0.63 -5.41 -11.92
N THR A 332 0.96 -5.59 -10.66
CA THR A 332 0.13 -6.30 -9.69
C THR A 332 -0.38 -5.32 -8.63
N ALA A 333 -1.71 -5.19 -8.49
CA ALA A 333 -2.29 -4.27 -7.53
C ALA A 333 -1.97 -4.69 -6.08
N ILE A 334 -2.20 -5.96 -5.73
CA ILE A 334 -1.86 -6.52 -4.40
C ILE A 334 -1.03 -7.79 -4.59
N HIS A 335 0.19 -7.79 -4.08
CA HIS A 335 1.10 -8.93 -4.14
C HIS A 335 1.38 -9.54 -2.77
N VAL A 336 1.05 -10.82 -2.63
CA VAL A 336 1.35 -11.66 -1.47
C VAL A 336 2.52 -12.57 -1.85
N PRO A 337 3.78 -12.22 -1.52
CA PRO A 337 4.95 -13.01 -1.88
C PRO A 337 5.08 -14.26 -1.02
N GLY A 338 5.88 -15.23 -1.44
CA GLY A 338 6.15 -16.46 -0.70
C GLY A 338 6.74 -16.29 0.70
N SER A 339 7.22 -15.09 1.02
CA SER A 339 7.70 -14.73 2.38
C SER A 339 6.59 -14.24 3.31
N ALA A 340 5.34 -14.12 2.84
CA ALA A 340 4.20 -13.76 3.67
C ALA A 340 3.62 -15.00 4.36
N GLY A 341 3.27 -14.85 5.64
CA GLY A 341 2.59 -15.88 6.43
C GLY A 341 1.07 -15.83 6.27
N THR A 342 0.34 -15.67 7.37
CA THR A 342 -1.13 -15.53 7.30
C THR A 342 -1.53 -14.17 6.75
N VAL A 343 -2.43 -14.16 5.75
CA VAL A 343 -2.89 -12.94 5.09
C VAL A 343 -4.41 -12.89 5.07
N TRP A 344 -4.96 -11.74 5.48
CA TRP A 344 -6.38 -11.42 5.43
C TRP A 344 -6.60 -10.17 4.58
N ILE A 345 -7.39 -10.28 3.51
CA ILE A 345 -7.76 -9.19 2.60
C ILE A 345 -9.28 -9.05 2.66
N GLU A 346 -9.79 -7.91 3.14
CA GLU A 346 -11.21 -7.73 3.40
C GLU A 346 -11.69 -6.32 3.04
N ASP A 347 -12.88 -6.23 2.43
CA ASP A 347 -13.52 -4.98 2.01
C ASP A 347 -12.57 -4.12 1.13
N VAL A 348 -11.88 -4.76 0.18
CA VAL A 348 -10.94 -4.11 -0.73
C VAL A 348 -11.57 -3.91 -2.10
N ASP A 349 -11.44 -2.71 -2.65
CA ASP A 349 -11.86 -2.38 -4.01
C ASP A 349 -10.63 -2.25 -4.91
N VAL A 350 -10.48 -3.13 -5.91
CA VAL A 350 -9.38 -3.08 -6.88
C VAL A 350 -9.95 -2.78 -8.26
N THR A 351 -9.49 -1.69 -8.87
CA THR A 351 -9.77 -1.36 -10.27
C THR A 351 -8.52 -1.60 -11.13
N VAL A 352 -8.69 -2.31 -12.25
CA VAL A 352 -7.66 -2.50 -13.27
C VAL A 352 -8.22 -2.05 -14.61
N ASP A 353 -7.89 -0.82 -15.01
CA ASP A 353 -8.28 -0.21 -16.29
C ASP A 353 -7.01 0.10 -17.10
N SER A 354 -6.63 -0.78 -18.01
CA SER A 354 -5.39 -0.65 -18.78
C SER A 354 -5.47 -1.39 -20.11
N SER A 355 -4.58 -1.06 -21.05
CA SER A 355 -4.50 -1.74 -22.36
C SER A 355 -3.71 -3.06 -22.32
N VAL A 356 -3.18 -3.45 -21.16
CA VAL A 356 -2.41 -4.69 -20.96
C VAL A 356 -2.95 -5.53 -19.80
N GLY A 357 -2.63 -6.82 -19.79
CA GLY A 357 -3.12 -7.75 -18.78
C GLY A 357 -2.43 -7.61 -17.42
N ASN A 358 -2.91 -6.68 -16.60
CA ASN A 358 -2.49 -6.52 -15.21
C ASN A 358 -3.20 -7.53 -14.28
N THR A 359 -2.64 -7.75 -13.10
CA THR A 359 -3.20 -8.67 -12.10
C THR A 359 -3.68 -7.90 -10.87
N ALA A 360 -4.93 -8.14 -10.44
CA ALA A 360 -5.44 -7.47 -9.25
C ALA A 360 -4.82 -8.06 -7.97
N ILE A 361 -4.97 -9.35 -7.71
CA ILE A 361 -4.40 -10.02 -6.52
C ILE A 361 -3.56 -11.21 -6.97
N SER A 362 -2.28 -11.23 -6.58
CA SER A 362 -1.35 -12.34 -6.85
C SER A 362 -0.82 -12.91 -5.55
N VAL A 363 -0.98 -14.23 -5.38
CA VAL A 363 -0.50 -15.01 -4.24
C VAL A 363 0.55 -15.99 -4.73
N SER A 364 1.79 -15.80 -4.32
CA SER A 364 2.95 -16.62 -4.75
C SER A 364 2.94 -18.04 -4.15
N PRO A 365 3.70 -19.00 -4.72
CA PRO A 365 3.63 -20.41 -4.32
C PRO A 365 3.84 -20.67 -2.82
N ASP A 366 4.83 -20.05 -2.21
CA ASP A 366 5.21 -20.30 -0.82
C ASP A 366 4.48 -19.39 0.20
N ALA A 367 3.53 -18.57 -0.27
CA ALA A 367 2.74 -17.73 0.64
C ALA A 367 1.88 -18.60 1.55
N GLY A 368 1.76 -18.18 2.82
CA GLY A 368 0.97 -18.89 3.81
C GLY A 368 -0.55 -18.80 3.56
N LYS A 369 -1.33 -19.08 4.58
CA LYS A 369 -2.79 -19.05 4.48
C LYS A 369 -3.27 -17.65 4.05
N THR A 370 -4.00 -17.61 2.93
CA THR A 370 -4.51 -16.35 2.39
C THR A 370 -6.03 -16.40 2.30
N THR A 371 -6.69 -15.39 2.86
CA THR A 371 -8.15 -15.20 2.76
C THR A 371 -8.44 -13.91 2.02
N VAL A 372 -9.33 -13.96 1.01
CA VAL A 372 -9.91 -12.79 0.34
C VAL A 372 -11.40 -12.78 0.61
N TYR A 373 -11.88 -11.73 1.25
CA TYR A 373 -13.24 -11.67 1.76
C TYR A 373 -13.93 -10.34 1.42
N ARG A 374 -15.20 -10.37 1.00
CA ARG A 374 -16.07 -9.21 0.75
C ARG A 374 -15.43 -8.11 -0.10
N SER A 375 -14.69 -8.47 -1.13
CA SER A 375 -13.93 -7.55 -1.96
C SER A 375 -14.49 -7.45 -3.37
N THR A 376 -14.24 -6.33 -4.04
CA THR A 376 -14.64 -6.11 -5.43
C THR A 376 -13.40 -5.94 -6.31
N ILE A 377 -13.41 -6.60 -7.47
CA ILE A 377 -12.37 -6.46 -8.48
C ILE A 377 -13.05 -6.06 -9.79
N ASP A 378 -12.80 -4.85 -10.26
CA ASP A 378 -13.27 -4.35 -11.55
C ASP A 378 -12.12 -4.35 -12.56
N MET A 379 -12.27 -5.12 -13.64
CA MET A 379 -11.24 -5.29 -14.65
C MET A 379 -11.76 -4.88 -16.03
N SER A 380 -11.21 -3.80 -16.57
CA SER A 380 -11.45 -3.35 -17.95
C SER A 380 -10.18 -3.47 -18.81
N ALA A 381 -9.33 -4.46 -18.52
CA ALA A 381 -8.07 -4.70 -19.21
C ALA A 381 -8.16 -5.89 -20.17
N PRO A 382 -7.43 -5.90 -21.32
CA PRO A 382 -7.32 -7.08 -22.16
C PRO A 382 -6.48 -8.16 -21.47
N GLY A 383 -7.13 -9.24 -21.04
CA GLY A 383 -6.46 -10.33 -20.31
C GLY A 383 -6.19 -9.99 -18.84
N GLY A 384 -5.13 -10.57 -18.26
CA GLY A 384 -4.82 -10.44 -16.83
C GLY A 384 -5.69 -11.32 -15.94
N TYR A 385 -5.44 -11.28 -14.65
CA TYR A 385 -6.15 -12.08 -13.66
C TYR A 385 -6.78 -11.18 -12.57
N GLY A 386 -8.00 -11.49 -12.17
CA GLY A 386 -8.57 -10.94 -10.96
C GLY A 386 -7.83 -11.48 -9.73
N ILE A 387 -7.79 -12.80 -9.57
CA ILE A 387 -7.03 -13.46 -8.50
C ILE A 387 -6.19 -14.59 -9.07
N VAL A 388 -4.92 -14.68 -8.67
CA VAL A 388 -4.03 -15.81 -8.96
C VAL A 388 -3.53 -16.42 -7.66
N PHE A 389 -3.76 -17.73 -7.49
CA PHE A 389 -3.07 -18.54 -6.49
C PHE A 389 -2.08 -19.45 -7.21
N GLU A 390 -0.80 -19.31 -6.87
CA GLU A 390 0.27 -20.11 -7.46
C GLU A 390 0.80 -21.16 -6.48
N GLY A 391 1.28 -22.29 -7.03
CA GLY A 391 1.97 -23.35 -6.31
C GLY A 391 1.14 -24.60 -6.05
N PRO A 392 1.34 -25.67 -6.86
CA PRO A 392 0.58 -26.90 -6.73
C PRO A 392 0.85 -27.65 -5.41
N ASP A 393 2.02 -27.47 -4.81
CA ASP A 393 2.41 -28.17 -3.57
C ASP A 393 2.38 -27.24 -2.35
N ALA A 394 1.61 -26.15 -2.39
CA ALA A 394 1.54 -25.21 -1.28
C ALA A 394 0.89 -25.86 -0.06
N SER A 395 1.61 -25.89 1.06
CA SER A 395 1.15 -26.47 2.32
C SER A 395 0.07 -25.63 3.04
N ALA A 396 -0.26 -24.46 2.51
CA ALA A 396 -1.19 -23.53 3.12
C ALA A 396 -2.46 -23.39 2.27
N SER A 397 -3.61 -23.61 2.89
CA SER A 397 -4.93 -23.42 2.28
C SER A 397 -5.18 -21.95 1.91
N ALA A 398 -6.10 -21.72 0.97
CA ALA A 398 -6.59 -20.39 0.68
C ALA A 398 -8.13 -20.36 0.71
N HIS A 399 -8.69 -19.17 0.91
CA HIS A 399 -10.14 -18.99 0.99
C HIS A 399 -10.55 -17.71 0.29
N VAL A 400 -11.53 -17.81 -0.60
CA VAL A 400 -12.14 -16.68 -1.31
C VAL A 400 -13.63 -16.72 -1.04
N GLU A 401 -14.17 -15.69 -0.37
CA GLU A 401 -15.58 -15.68 -0.02
C GLU A 401 -16.22 -14.32 -0.24
N SER A 402 -17.40 -14.31 -0.86
CA SER A 402 -18.18 -13.09 -1.12
C SER A 402 -17.40 -12.05 -1.93
N VAL A 403 -16.69 -12.49 -2.95
CA VAL A 403 -15.90 -11.63 -3.85
C VAL A 403 -16.62 -11.45 -5.17
N ASP A 404 -16.75 -10.21 -5.60
CA ASP A 404 -17.31 -9.83 -6.90
C ASP A 404 -16.18 -9.50 -7.88
N ILE A 405 -16.12 -10.20 -9.04
CA ILE A 405 -15.18 -9.91 -10.13
C ILE A 405 -15.99 -9.51 -11.36
N VAL A 406 -15.87 -8.26 -11.75
CA VAL A 406 -16.69 -7.66 -12.81
C VAL A 406 -15.81 -7.00 -13.88
N GLY A 407 -16.41 -6.40 -14.89
CA GLY A 407 -15.77 -5.59 -15.91
C GLY A 407 -15.73 -6.25 -17.29
N ASP A 408 -15.46 -5.42 -18.30
CA ASP A 408 -15.46 -5.84 -19.71
C ASP A 408 -14.02 -6.09 -20.19
N VAL A 409 -13.59 -7.33 -20.06
CA VAL A 409 -12.23 -7.77 -20.40
C VAL A 409 -12.10 -8.09 -21.88
N GLY A 410 -11.17 -7.44 -22.58
CA GLY A 410 -10.94 -7.63 -24.02
C GLY A 410 -10.36 -9.01 -24.39
N ASP A 411 -10.22 -9.24 -25.71
CA ASP A 411 -9.88 -10.56 -26.31
C ASP A 411 -8.39 -10.95 -26.25
N GLU A 412 -7.51 -10.08 -25.79
CA GLU A 412 -6.07 -10.34 -25.81
C GLU A 412 -5.64 -11.24 -24.65
N GLY A 413 -5.27 -12.46 -25.00
CA GLY A 413 -4.75 -13.45 -24.06
C GLY A 413 -5.84 -14.29 -23.36
N ALA A 414 -5.64 -15.61 -23.33
CA ALA A 414 -6.49 -16.52 -22.58
C ALA A 414 -6.21 -16.39 -21.08
N ARG A 415 -6.86 -15.43 -20.41
CA ARG A 415 -6.72 -15.18 -18.99
C ARG A 415 -8.03 -15.49 -18.27
N ALA A 416 -7.99 -15.68 -16.97
CA ALA A 416 -9.13 -16.03 -16.15
C ALA A 416 -9.45 -14.94 -15.14
N ALA A 417 -10.72 -14.86 -14.71
CA ALA A 417 -11.07 -14.05 -13.55
C ALA A 417 -10.34 -14.57 -12.31
N ILE A 418 -10.38 -15.89 -12.08
CA ILE A 418 -9.60 -16.57 -11.05
C ILE A 418 -8.79 -17.69 -11.70
N ARG A 419 -7.49 -17.75 -11.40
CA ARG A 419 -6.63 -18.90 -11.72
C ARG A 419 -6.07 -19.48 -10.44
N ASN A 420 -6.36 -20.74 -10.19
CA ASN A 420 -5.82 -21.48 -9.06
C ASN A 420 -4.94 -22.64 -9.53
N THR A 421 -3.74 -22.73 -8.96
CA THR A 421 -2.87 -23.92 -9.07
C THR A 421 -2.48 -24.47 -7.69
N ARG A 422 -3.14 -23.99 -6.62
CA ARG A 422 -2.89 -24.37 -5.23
C ARG A 422 -3.95 -25.37 -4.79
N ASP A 423 -3.54 -26.35 -4.01
CA ASP A 423 -4.44 -27.33 -3.41
C ASP A 423 -5.19 -26.74 -2.21
N ASP A 424 -6.30 -27.36 -1.81
CA ASP A 424 -7.10 -27.00 -0.63
C ASP A 424 -7.56 -25.52 -0.66
N VAL A 425 -8.14 -25.10 -1.79
CA VAL A 425 -8.69 -23.75 -1.93
C VAL A 425 -10.22 -23.78 -1.95
N ASP A 426 -10.81 -23.00 -1.05
CA ASP A 426 -12.25 -22.79 -0.97
C ASP A 426 -12.67 -21.52 -1.72
N PHE A 427 -13.56 -21.65 -2.70
CA PHE A 427 -14.26 -20.55 -3.39
C PHE A 427 -15.73 -20.58 -2.99
N ARG A 428 -16.17 -19.63 -2.17
CA ARG A 428 -17.54 -19.56 -1.64
C ARG A 428 -18.24 -18.26 -2.00
N ALA A 429 -19.45 -18.35 -2.50
CA ALA A 429 -20.25 -17.18 -2.84
C ALA A 429 -19.48 -16.16 -3.72
N VAL A 430 -18.65 -16.66 -4.63
CA VAL A 430 -17.91 -15.82 -5.59
C VAL A 430 -18.82 -15.47 -6.76
N SER A 431 -18.87 -14.20 -7.11
CA SER A 431 -19.61 -13.70 -8.26
C SER A 431 -18.63 -13.24 -9.33
N ILE A 432 -18.68 -13.86 -10.49
CA ILE A 432 -17.90 -13.46 -11.67
C ILE A 432 -18.87 -13.05 -12.77
N ASP A 433 -18.77 -11.82 -13.25
CA ASP A 433 -19.57 -11.30 -14.35
C ASP A 433 -18.71 -10.53 -15.34
N GLN A 434 -18.13 -11.25 -16.32
CA GLN A 434 -17.21 -10.72 -17.30
C GLN A 434 -17.66 -11.09 -18.72
N PRO A 435 -18.55 -10.29 -19.32
CA PRO A 435 -19.14 -10.59 -20.65
C PRO A 435 -18.17 -10.38 -21.82
N GLY A 436 -17.03 -9.74 -21.60
CA GLY A 436 -16.07 -9.25 -22.61
C GLY A 436 -15.60 -10.28 -23.64
N GLY A 437 -14.29 -10.27 -23.92
CA GLY A 437 -13.70 -11.03 -25.02
C GLY A 437 -13.92 -12.55 -25.01
N GLN A 438 -14.00 -13.14 -26.18
CA GLN A 438 -14.33 -14.56 -26.40
C GLN A 438 -13.39 -15.58 -25.72
N LYS A 439 -12.23 -15.13 -25.21
CA LYS A 439 -11.22 -15.99 -24.57
C LYS A 439 -11.22 -15.91 -23.04
N ARG A 440 -12.10 -15.13 -22.44
CA ARG A 440 -12.14 -14.93 -20.99
C ARG A 440 -12.76 -16.12 -20.29
N TYR A 441 -11.94 -16.79 -19.45
CA TYR A 441 -12.40 -17.83 -18.53
C TYR A 441 -12.90 -17.23 -17.23
N GLY A 442 -13.81 -17.92 -16.55
CA GLY A 442 -14.24 -17.56 -15.21
C GLY A 442 -13.25 -18.05 -14.14
N LEU A 443 -13.53 -19.19 -13.54
CA LEU A 443 -12.65 -19.84 -12.58
C LEU A 443 -11.95 -21.03 -13.26
N VAL A 444 -10.62 -20.99 -13.27
CA VAL A 444 -9.74 -22.08 -13.73
C VAL A 444 -9.09 -22.70 -12.51
N ASN A 445 -9.49 -23.92 -12.18
CA ASN A 445 -8.92 -24.70 -11.09
C ASN A 445 -8.00 -25.80 -11.63
N LEU A 446 -6.75 -25.78 -11.19
CA LEU A 446 -5.73 -26.79 -11.48
C LEU A 446 -5.17 -27.41 -10.18
N GLY A 447 -5.69 -26.99 -9.01
CA GLY A 447 -5.31 -27.53 -7.69
C GLY A 447 -6.22 -28.65 -7.26
N ASP A 448 -5.72 -29.52 -6.41
CA ASP A 448 -6.44 -30.66 -5.85
C ASP A 448 -7.27 -30.29 -4.60
N ASP A 449 -8.26 -31.13 -4.27
CA ASP A 449 -9.11 -31.02 -3.09
C ASP A 449 -9.78 -29.64 -2.88
N CYS A 450 -10.12 -28.96 -3.99
CA CYS A 450 -10.74 -27.64 -3.97
C CYS A 450 -12.26 -27.69 -3.83
N LEU A 451 -12.84 -26.58 -3.36
CA LEU A 451 -14.29 -26.40 -3.26
C LEU A 451 -14.75 -25.17 -4.04
N VAL A 452 -15.76 -25.32 -4.90
CA VAL A 452 -16.50 -24.20 -5.51
C VAL A 452 -17.95 -24.29 -5.04
N TYR A 453 -18.39 -23.35 -4.20
CA TYR A 453 -19.67 -23.44 -3.51
C TYR A 453 -20.50 -22.15 -3.58
N LYS A 454 -21.77 -22.29 -3.95
CA LYS A 454 -22.74 -21.17 -4.03
C LYS A 454 -22.25 -19.97 -4.84
N SER A 455 -21.45 -20.21 -5.86
CA SER A 455 -20.89 -19.20 -6.71
C SER A 455 -21.72 -18.98 -7.96
N ASN A 456 -21.65 -17.76 -8.52
CA ASN A 456 -22.31 -17.35 -9.76
C ASN A 456 -21.25 -16.93 -10.77
N VAL A 457 -21.01 -17.75 -11.80
CA VAL A 457 -19.92 -17.53 -12.75
C VAL A 457 -20.48 -17.35 -14.15
N ARG A 458 -20.30 -16.14 -14.70
CA ARG A 458 -20.70 -15.79 -16.05
C ARG A 458 -19.54 -15.15 -16.79
N THR A 459 -19.13 -15.74 -17.89
CA THR A 459 -18.00 -15.25 -18.71
C THR A 459 -18.22 -15.50 -20.18
N ALA A 460 -17.42 -14.90 -21.04
CA ALA A 460 -17.54 -15.05 -22.49
C ALA A 460 -17.13 -16.45 -22.97
N ASN A 461 -16.13 -17.08 -22.32
CA ASN A 461 -15.68 -18.45 -22.63
C ASN A 461 -16.25 -19.44 -21.60
N TYR A 462 -15.47 -20.40 -21.15
CA TYR A 462 -15.90 -21.37 -20.15
C TYR A 462 -15.97 -20.73 -18.75
N PRO A 463 -17.15 -20.72 -18.11
CA PRO A 463 -17.29 -20.24 -16.74
C PRO A 463 -16.41 -21.00 -15.75
N LEU A 464 -16.38 -22.32 -15.85
CA LEU A 464 -15.59 -23.18 -14.98
C LEU A 464 -14.70 -24.09 -15.83
N LEU A 465 -13.41 -24.18 -15.48
CA LEU A 465 -12.47 -25.18 -15.97
C LEU A 465 -11.87 -25.89 -14.78
N GLU A 466 -12.00 -27.21 -14.76
CA GLU A 466 -11.53 -28.06 -13.68
C GLU A 466 -10.52 -29.09 -14.20
N ALA A 467 -9.33 -29.10 -13.62
CA ALA A 467 -8.25 -30.03 -13.94
C ALA A 467 -7.61 -30.67 -12.69
N GLY A 468 -8.10 -30.32 -11.48
CA GLY A 468 -7.62 -30.91 -10.23
C GLY A 468 -8.30 -32.24 -9.90
N THR A 469 -7.80 -32.89 -8.85
CA THR A 469 -8.34 -34.13 -8.28
C THR A 469 -9.14 -33.83 -7.01
N GLY A 470 -10.24 -34.56 -6.77
CA GLY A 470 -11.01 -34.45 -5.54
C GLY A 470 -11.86 -33.18 -5.38
N THR A 471 -11.99 -32.37 -6.42
CA THR A 471 -12.70 -31.10 -6.35
C THR A 471 -14.21 -31.27 -6.21
N HIS A 472 -14.81 -30.48 -5.31
CA HIS A 472 -16.26 -30.38 -5.12
C HIS A 472 -16.80 -29.08 -5.74
N VAL A 473 -17.77 -29.19 -6.63
CA VAL A 473 -18.49 -28.07 -7.26
C VAL A 473 -19.96 -28.20 -6.88
N GLU A 474 -20.44 -27.41 -5.92
CA GLU A 474 -21.77 -27.59 -5.33
C GLU A 474 -22.60 -26.29 -5.30
N ASP A 475 -23.89 -26.39 -5.63
CA ASP A 475 -24.90 -25.33 -5.53
C ASP A 475 -24.56 -24.07 -6.35
N ASN A 476 -23.80 -24.20 -7.46
CA ASN A 476 -23.36 -23.08 -8.29
C ASN A 476 -24.31 -22.81 -9.47
N TYR A 477 -24.26 -21.56 -9.96
CA TYR A 477 -24.76 -21.18 -11.26
C TYR A 477 -23.60 -20.84 -12.19
N ALA A 478 -23.54 -21.48 -13.36
CA ALA A 478 -22.52 -21.20 -14.36
C ALA A 478 -23.16 -21.05 -15.74
N ASN A 479 -22.78 -19.98 -16.48
CA ASN A 479 -23.32 -19.66 -17.79
C ASN A 479 -22.29 -18.97 -18.66
N SER A 480 -22.07 -19.44 -19.89
CA SER A 480 -21.30 -18.71 -20.90
C SER A 480 -22.16 -17.65 -21.58
N TYR A 481 -21.59 -16.47 -21.82
CA TYR A 481 -22.17 -15.47 -22.73
C TYR A 481 -22.00 -15.84 -24.20
N GLY A 482 -21.02 -16.71 -24.52
CA GLY A 482 -20.86 -17.36 -25.80
C GLY A 482 -21.62 -18.69 -25.88
N ASP A 483 -21.33 -19.47 -26.89
CA ASP A 483 -21.93 -20.81 -27.10
C ASP A 483 -21.03 -21.92 -26.50
N HIS A 484 -20.53 -21.71 -25.27
CA HIS A 484 -19.66 -22.66 -24.58
C HIS A 484 -20.39 -23.39 -23.45
N GLU A 485 -19.91 -24.57 -23.13
CA GLU A 485 -20.38 -25.33 -21.98
C GLU A 485 -20.06 -24.60 -20.65
N ALA A 486 -20.89 -24.79 -19.63
CA ALA A 486 -20.76 -24.14 -18.35
C ALA A 486 -19.53 -24.60 -17.56
N ILE A 487 -19.14 -25.86 -17.75
CA ILE A 487 -17.94 -26.45 -17.14
C ILE A 487 -17.19 -27.33 -18.12
N VAL A 488 -15.86 -27.22 -18.13
CA VAL A 488 -14.95 -28.14 -18.80
C VAL A 488 -14.21 -28.96 -17.73
N LEU A 489 -14.31 -30.27 -17.83
CA LEU A 489 -13.48 -31.21 -17.07
C LEU A 489 -12.31 -31.62 -17.97
N HIS A 490 -11.08 -31.31 -17.55
CA HIS A 490 -9.88 -31.67 -18.26
C HIS A 490 -9.60 -33.16 -18.14
N ASP A 491 -8.81 -33.75 -19.04
CA ASP A 491 -8.42 -35.16 -18.99
C ASP A 491 -7.49 -35.47 -17.80
N ASP A 492 -6.84 -34.47 -17.21
CA ASP A 492 -6.07 -34.60 -15.95
C ASP A 492 -6.97 -34.61 -14.70
N SER A 493 -8.25 -34.20 -14.79
CA SER A 493 -9.12 -34.15 -13.63
C SER A 493 -9.57 -35.53 -13.16
N ALA A 494 -9.65 -35.73 -11.85
CA ALA A 494 -10.11 -36.99 -11.25
C ALA A 494 -10.98 -36.76 -10.01
N ASP A 495 -11.89 -37.73 -9.76
CA ASP A 495 -12.76 -37.74 -8.58
C ASP A 495 -13.55 -36.46 -8.34
N VAL A 496 -13.94 -35.74 -9.42
CA VAL A 496 -14.71 -34.51 -9.36
C VAL A 496 -16.16 -34.80 -8.97
N TYR A 497 -16.69 -34.04 -8.00
CA TYR A 497 -18.06 -34.16 -7.53
C TYR A 497 -18.88 -32.93 -7.87
N LEU A 498 -19.81 -33.04 -8.84
CA LEU A 498 -20.73 -31.97 -9.22
C LEU A 498 -22.11 -32.22 -8.59
N LYS A 499 -22.56 -31.31 -7.71
CA LYS A 499 -23.81 -31.47 -7.00
C LYS A 499 -24.69 -30.22 -7.02
N ASN A 500 -25.96 -30.39 -7.36
CA ASN A 500 -27.00 -29.34 -7.33
C ASN A 500 -26.64 -28.07 -8.11
N ASN A 501 -25.79 -28.15 -9.12
CA ASN A 501 -25.40 -27.00 -9.92
C ASN A 501 -26.42 -26.75 -11.04
N ARG A 502 -26.54 -25.50 -11.45
CA ARG A 502 -27.24 -25.07 -12.65
C ARG A 502 -26.24 -24.67 -13.72
N LEU A 503 -25.95 -25.62 -14.63
CA LEU A 503 -24.88 -25.53 -15.64
C LEU A 503 -25.50 -25.23 -17.02
N ARG A 504 -25.62 -23.97 -17.40
CA ARG A 504 -26.19 -23.58 -18.68
C ARG A 504 -25.20 -23.87 -19.82
N GLY A 505 -25.63 -24.70 -20.79
CA GLY A 505 -24.78 -25.20 -21.86
C GLY A 505 -24.12 -26.55 -21.54
N GLY A 506 -24.34 -27.09 -20.33
CA GLY A 506 -23.91 -28.45 -19.98
C GLY A 506 -22.48 -28.60 -19.57
N ILE A 507 -21.98 -29.80 -19.71
CA ILE A 507 -20.63 -30.24 -19.31
C ILE A 507 -19.85 -30.69 -20.55
N ARG A 508 -18.63 -30.23 -20.71
CA ARG A 508 -17.65 -30.82 -21.61
C ARG A 508 -16.68 -31.67 -20.80
N ASP A 509 -16.73 -32.98 -20.96
CA ASP A 509 -15.81 -33.92 -20.31
C ASP A 509 -14.76 -34.39 -21.35
N ALA A 510 -13.48 -34.04 -21.12
CA ALA A 510 -12.38 -34.43 -21.98
C ALA A 510 -11.79 -35.81 -21.63
N GLY A 511 -12.37 -36.51 -20.64
CA GLY A 511 -11.94 -37.83 -20.22
C GLY A 511 -11.57 -37.92 -18.74
N SER A 512 -12.22 -37.09 -17.90
CA SER A 512 -12.02 -37.11 -16.44
C SER A 512 -12.28 -38.48 -15.83
N ALA A 513 -11.54 -38.83 -14.80
CA ALA A 513 -11.74 -40.10 -14.06
C ALA A 513 -12.62 -39.89 -12.84
N GLY A 514 -13.48 -40.84 -12.52
CA GLY A 514 -14.23 -40.85 -11.24
C GLY A 514 -15.29 -39.76 -11.07
N LEU A 515 -15.80 -39.16 -12.16
CA LEU A 515 -16.81 -38.10 -12.14
C LEU A 515 -18.12 -38.57 -11.45
N LYS A 516 -18.61 -37.78 -10.50
CA LYS A 516 -19.91 -38.00 -9.83
C LYS A 516 -20.85 -36.82 -10.07
N LEU A 517 -22.07 -37.11 -10.53
CA LEU A 517 -23.10 -36.13 -10.83
C LEU A 517 -24.35 -36.37 -9.96
N VAL A 518 -24.79 -35.37 -9.20
CA VAL A 518 -25.98 -35.45 -8.34
C VAL A 518 -26.80 -34.17 -8.44
N GLY A 519 -28.06 -34.25 -8.90
CA GLY A 519 -29.02 -33.17 -8.82
C GLY A 519 -28.70 -31.93 -9.67
N ASN A 520 -27.83 -32.05 -10.68
CA ASN A 520 -27.47 -30.91 -11.54
C ASN A 520 -28.53 -30.64 -12.59
N GLU A 521 -28.71 -29.36 -12.96
CA GLU A 521 -29.53 -28.86 -14.07
C GLU A 521 -28.62 -28.39 -15.21
N PHE A 522 -28.93 -28.76 -16.48
CA PHE A 522 -28.14 -28.44 -17.66
C PHE A 522 -28.87 -27.50 -18.61
#